data_55b212f58b239b3d25cff268decd9090
#
_entry.id   55b212f58b239b3d25cff268decd9090
#
_cell.length_a   1.000
_cell.length_b   1.000
_cell.length_c   1.000
_cell.angle_alpha   90.00
_cell.angle_beta   90.00
_cell.angle_gamma   90.00
#
_symmetry.space_group_name_H-M   'P 1'
#
loop_
_entity.id
_entity.type
_entity.pdbx_description
1 polymer ?
#
loop_
_entity_poly.entity_id
_entity_poly.type
_entity_poly.pdbx_seq_one_letter_code
_entity_poly.pdbx_strand_id
1 'polypeptide(L)'
;NIAVDHPYFYDNRFEHLLEDDKILPGLIKRYHHLSIDREHQKYMRTFYPQFDEAGFLPLAGTRLDGKSADTVICDKIAKETKAKDKSRDIIFTGNYTDLAFFDQYIYGINDEYAQFYMGMIDDLIANPDKTVENVIISHCNEEMGPQRLSDLRVPIHKTIFVDMFVRSYFRGKMIQTLANAGFEIAVVGAGWETLPLKKPNRFTIIPQTNSRRCLELIKDSRISVNIMPWFKNGVHDRVFNSIINDTVCFTDGSGYL
;
A
#
# COMPACT_ATOMS: atom_id res chain seq x y z
N ASN A 1 15.92 10.60 4.33
CA ASN A 1 14.50 10.28 4.53
C ASN A 1 14.20 8.86 4.03
N ILE A 2 13.39 8.13 4.78
CA ILE A 2 12.81 6.86 4.34
C ILE A 2 11.34 7.16 4.02
N ALA A 3 10.97 7.03 2.73
CA ALA A 3 9.59 7.19 2.30
C ALA A 3 8.88 5.83 2.39
N VAL A 4 7.91 5.74 3.27
CA VAL A 4 7.08 4.54 3.48
C VAL A 4 5.83 4.50 2.60
N ASP A 5 5.55 5.61 1.90
CA ASP A 5 4.52 5.73 0.89
C ASP A 5 5.12 6.08 -0.47
N HIS A 6 4.30 6.01 -1.52
CA HIS A 6 4.73 6.41 -2.85
C HIS A 6 5.18 7.89 -2.86
N PRO A 7 6.29 8.24 -3.55
CA PRO A 7 6.83 9.61 -3.56
C PRO A 7 5.86 10.70 -3.98
N TYR A 8 4.87 10.41 -4.84
CA TYR A 8 3.88 11.42 -5.28
C TYR A 8 3.06 12.02 -4.13
N PHE A 9 2.95 11.34 -2.99
CA PHE A 9 2.31 11.93 -1.79
C PHE A 9 3.05 13.16 -1.26
N TYR A 10 4.32 13.28 -1.61
CA TYR A 10 5.20 14.37 -1.16
C TYR A 10 5.45 15.42 -2.23
N ASP A 11 4.93 15.25 -3.47
CA ASP A 11 5.20 16.14 -4.61
C ASP A 11 4.93 17.61 -4.31
N ASN A 12 3.83 17.91 -3.64
CA ASN A 12 3.50 19.28 -3.25
C ASN A 12 4.55 19.91 -2.31
N ARG A 13 5.16 19.10 -1.43
CA ARG A 13 6.25 19.57 -0.54
C ARG A 13 7.55 19.79 -1.32
N PHE A 14 7.84 18.88 -2.25
CA PHE A 14 9.02 19.01 -3.11
C PHE A 14 8.91 20.21 -4.04
N GLU A 15 7.76 20.48 -4.62
CA GLU A 15 7.55 21.62 -5.50
C GLU A 15 7.97 22.94 -4.84
N HIS A 16 7.46 23.23 -3.67
CA HIS A 16 7.84 24.44 -2.92
C HIS A 16 9.33 24.52 -2.58
N LEU A 17 9.96 23.37 -2.29
CA LEU A 17 11.39 23.33 -1.98
C LEU A 17 12.27 23.51 -3.21
N LEU A 18 11.79 23.09 -4.39
CA LEU A 18 12.51 23.22 -5.66
C LEU A 18 12.46 24.64 -6.24
N GLU A 19 11.45 25.43 -5.89
CA GLU A 19 11.30 26.81 -6.31
C GLU A 19 12.14 27.80 -5.51
N ASP A 20 12.69 27.38 -4.36
CA ASP A 20 13.49 28.24 -3.50
C ASP A 20 15.00 28.11 -3.79
N ASP A 21 15.51 29.03 -4.62
CA ASP A 21 16.94 29.09 -5.03
C ASP A 21 17.91 29.20 -3.84
N LYS A 22 17.47 29.65 -2.67
CA LYS A 22 18.31 29.76 -1.47
C LYS A 22 18.42 28.46 -0.70
N ILE A 23 17.34 27.67 -0.68
CA ILE A 23 17.24 26.42 0.07
C ILE A 23 17.74 25.25 -0.78
N LEU A 24 17.42 25.22 -2.07
CA LEU A 24 17.68 24.12 -2.98
C LEU A 24 19.13 23.60 -2.99
N PRO A 25 20.18 24.44 -3.09
CA PRO A 25 21.56 23.94 -3.11
C PRO A 25 21.99 23.24 -1.82
N GLY A 26 21.47 23.69 -0.68
CA GLY A 26 21.71 23.06 0.62
C GLY A 26 20.90 21.78 0.80
N LEU A 27 19.70 21.74 0.23
CA LEU A 27 18.81 20.58 0.26
C LEU A 27 19.39 19.45 -0.58
N ILE A 28 19.80 19.71 -1.81
CA ILE A 28 20.37 18.69 -2.74
C ILE A 28 21.54 17.95 -2.06
N LYS A 29 22.42 18.68 -1.36
CA LYS A 29 23.59 18.07 -0.70
C LYS A 29 23.27 17.22 0.52
N ARG A 30 22.12 17.38 1.14
CA ARG A 30 21.77 16.77 2.43
C ARG A 30 20.59 15.81 2.34
N TYR A 31 19.87 15.82 1.22
CA TYR A 31 18.68 14.98 1.04
C TYR A 31 19.07 13.66 0.40
N HIS A 32 18.91 12.60 1.18
CA HIS A 32 19.04 11.24 0.69
C HIS A 32 17.68 10.58 0.77
N HIS A 33 17.17 10.10 -0.36
CA HIS A 33 15.88 9.43 -0.46
C HIS A 33 16.06 7.92 -0.43
N LEU A 34 15.33 7.25 0.45
CA LEU A 34 15.23 5.78 0.48
C LEU A 34 13.79 5.38 0.22
N SER A 35 13.58 4.64 -0.84
CA SER A 35 12.27 4.10 -1.23
C SER A 35 12.14 2.65 -0.79
N ILE A 36 10.93 2.26 -0.43
CA ILE A 36 10.59 0.88 -0.03
C ILE A 36 10.14 0.01 -1.21
N ASP A 37 10.05 0.60 -2.39
CA ASP A 37 9.74 -0.05 -3.65
C ASP A 37 10.69 0.48 -4.76
N ARG A 38 11.13 -0.38 -5.66
CA ARG A 38 12.05 0.00 -6.75
C ARG A 38 11.36 0.86 -7.82
N GLU A 39 10.05 0.75 -7.99
CA GLU A 39 9.31 1.65 -8.87
C GLU A 39 9.21 3.06 -8.27
N HIS A 40 9.07 3.18 -6.94
CA HIS A 40 9.18 4.46 -6.24
C HIS A 40 10.58 5.10 -6.42
N GLN A 41 11.63 4.29 -6.46
CA GLN A 41 12.98 4.76 -6.76
C GLN A 41 13.07 5.29 -8.20
N LYS A 42 12.44 4.61 -9.17
CA LYS A 42 12.36 5.08 -10.56
C LYS A 42 11.58 6.39 -10.66
N TYR A 43 10.46 6.50 -9.94
CA TYR A 43 9.70 7.75 -9.85
C TYR A 43 10.59 8.92 -9.40
N MET A 44 11.33 8.75 -8.32
CA MET A 44 12.26 9.79 -7.83
C MET A 44 13.30 10.18 -8.89
N ARG A 45 13.91 9.22 -9.56
CA ARG A 45 14.88 9.51 -10.63
C ARG A 45 14.27 10.23 -11.82
N THR A 46 13.03 9.93 -12.14
CA THR A 46 12.30 10.50 -13.27
C THR A 46 11.86 11.94 -13.00
N PHE A 47 11.24 12.17 -11.84
CA PHE A 47 10.59 13.44 -11.52
C PHE A 47 11.46 14.39 -10.68
N TYR A 48 12.50 13.87 -10.02
CA TYR A 48 13.39 14.60 -9.13
C TYR A 48 14.87 14.27 -9.39
N PRO A 49 15.35 14.40 -10.65
CA PRO A 49 16.72 14.00 -11.02
C PRO A 49 17.82 14.82 -10.32
N GLN A 50 17.47 15.96 -9.72
CA GLN A 50 18.39 16.81 -8.95
C GLN A 50 18.74 16.25 -7.57
N PHE A 51 17.95 15.31 -7.03
CA PHE A 51 18.30 14.62 -5.80
C PHE A 51 19.19 13.41 -6.13
N ASP A 52 20.39 13.41 -5.54
CA ASP A 52 21.31 12.29 -5.68
C ASP A 52 20.67 10.99 -5.18
N GLU A 53 21.00 9.94 -5.89
CA GLU A 53 20.64 8.54 -5.67
C GLU A 53 19.47 8.25 -4.70
N ALA A 54 18.28 8.11 -5.27
CA ALA A 54 17.22 7.41 -4.57
C ALA A 54 17.67 5.96 -4.30
N GLY A 55 17.95 5.64 -3.04
CA GLY A 55 18.30 4.30 -2.60
C GLY A 55 17.07 3.42 -2.44
N PHE A 56 17.26 2.11 -2.43
CA PHE A 56 16.22 1.14 -2.10
C PHE A 56 16.50 0.54 -0.71
N LEU A 57 15.51 0.62 0.16
CA LEU A 57 15.55 0.01 1.49
C LEU A 57 14.25 -0.79 1.70
N PRO A 58 14.27 -2.12 1.56
CA PRO A 58 13.07 -2.93 1.78
C PRO A 58 12.60 -2.80 3.23
N LEU A 59 11.29 -2.86 3.42
CA LEU A 59 10.71 -2.92 4.76
C LEU A 59 11.10 -4.21 5.47
N ALA A 60 11.13 -4.17 6.79
CA ALA A 60 11.41 -5.30 7.65
C ALA A 60 10.22 -5.60 8.56
N GLY A 61 10.18 -6.81 9.08
CA GLY A 61 9.19 -7.21 10.08
C GLY A 61 9.66 -6.97 11.52
N THR A 62 8.71 -6.86 12.42
CA THR A 62 8.92 -6.72 13.86
C THR A 62 8.51 -8.01 14.58
N ARG A 63 9.40 -8.58 15.38
CA ARG A 63 9.11 -9.74 16.23
C ARG A 63 8.54 -9.31 17.57
N LEU A 64 7.52 -10.03 18.02
CA LEU A 64 6.91 -9.78 19.34
C LEU A 64 7.79 -10.19 20.52
N ASP A 65 8.58 -11.26 20.36
CA ASP A 65 9.40 -11.83 21.44
C ASP A 65 10.77 -11.16 21.60
N GLY A 66 11.11 -10.22 20.72
CA GLY A 66 12.39 -9.50 20.75
C GLY A 66 13.64 -10.35 20.51
N LYS A 67 13.49 -11.64 20.18
CA LYS A 67 14.62 -12.53 19.93
C LYS A 67 15.28 -12.25 18.58
N SER A 68 16.61 -12.42 18.52
CA SER A 68 17.34 -12.32 17.24
C SER A 68 16.97 -13.47 16.29
N ALA A 69 17.18 -13.26 14.98
CA ALA A 69 16.94 -14.29 13.98
C ALA A 69 17.73 -15.59 14.24
N ASP A 70 18.98 -15.46 14.69
CA ASP A 70 19.85 -16.61 14.98
C ASP A 70 19.32 -17.49 16.11
N THR A 71 18.80 -16.86 17.17
CA THR A 71 18.20 -17.60 18.32
C THR A 71 16.98 -18.42 17.88
N VAL A 72 16.25 -17.95 16.89
CA VAL A 72 15.03 -18.61 16.39
C VAL A 72 15.33 -19.82 15.53
N ILE A 73 16.35 -19.74 14.69
CA ILE A 73 16.75 -20.87 13.84
C ILE A 73 17.11 -22.04 14.73
N CYS A 74 17.89 -21.81 15.81
CA CYS A 74 18.24 -22.83 16.76
C CYS A 74 17.02 -23.40 17.53
N ASP A 75 16.08 -22.53 17.94
CA ASP A 75 14.85 -22.94 18.65
C ASP A 75 13.88 -23.73 17.76
N LYS A 76 13.80 -23.40 16.44
CA LYS A 76 12.93 -24.12 15.49
C LYS A 76 13.45 -25.50 15.14
N ILE A 77 14.75 -25.68 15.05
CA ILE A 77 15.36 -26.98 14.80
C ILE A 77 15.14 -27.91 16.03
N ALA A 78 15.04 -27.35 17.24
CA ALA A 78 14.89 -28.09 18.48
C ALA A 78 13.45 -28.43 18.89
N LYS A 79 12.43 -27.78 18.27
CA LYS A 79 11.02 -28.02 18.57
C LYS A 79 10.27 -28.38 17.31
N GLU A 80 9.86 -29.66 17.19
CA GLU A 80 8.71 -30.00 16.34
C GLU A 80 7.55 -29.09 16.77
N THR A 81 7.19 -28.16 15.94
CA THR A 81 6.14 -27.17 16.20
C THR A 81 4.81 -27.91 16.23
N LYS A 82 4.34 -28.30 17.42
CA LYS A 82 2.91 -28.49 17.62
C LYS A 82 2.26 -27.19 17.18
N ALA A 83 1.45 -27.24 16.14
CA ALA A 83 0.67 -26.10 15.69
C ALA A 83 -0.10 -25.60 16.91
N LYS A 84 0.30 -24.45 17.45
CA LYS A 84 -0.36 -23.85 18.59
C LYS A 84 -1.79 -23.57 18.13
N ASP A 85 -2.78 -23.96 18.92
CA ASP A 85 -4.18 -23.64 18.61
C ASP A 85 -4.32 -22.12 18.50
N LYS A 86 -4.44 -21.66 17.26
CA LYS A 86 -4.64 -20.24 16.95
C LYS A 86 -6.12 -19.94 17.03
N SER A 87 -6.49 -18.86 17.69
CA SER A 87 -7.88 -18.54 17.97
C SER A 87 -8.66 -17.97 16.76
N ARG A 88 -7.94 -17.57 15.68
CA ARG A 88 -8.54 -16.99 14.49
C ARG A 88 -8.09 -17.69 13.23
N ASP A 89 -9.01 -17.83 12.27
CA ASP A 89 -8.67 -18.38 10.96
C ASP A 89 -7.94 -17.35 10.10
N ILE A 90 -8.59 -16.23 9.81
CA ILE A 90 -8.06 -15.21 8.90
C ILE A 90 -8.11 -13.83 9.58
N ILE A 91 -7.03 -13.07 9.41
CA ILE A 91 -6.94 -11.68 9.85
C ILE A 91 -6.47 -10.76 8.73
N PHE A 92 -7.02 -9.55 8.68
CA PHE A 92 -6.50 -8.44 7.91
C PHE A 92 -6.29 -7.22 8.83
N THR A 93 -5.10 -6.59 8.75
CA THR A 93 -4.80 -5.37 9.51
C THR A 93 -4.67 -4.18 8.58
N GLY A 94 -5.60 -3.23 8.69
CA GLY A 94 -5.63 -2.01 7.89
C GLY A 94 -7.03 -1.43 7.77
N ASN A 95 -7.11 -0.16 7.42
CA ASN A 95 -8.38 0.54 7.25
C ASN A 95 -9.01 0.24 5.89
N TYR A 96 -10.31 0.41 5.82
CA TYR A 96 -11.10 0.44 4.60
C TYR A 96 -11.72 1.83 4.44
N THR A 97 -11.83 2.28 3.21
CA THR A 97 -12.59 3.48 2.86
C THR A 97 -13.68 3.08 1.89
N ASP A 98 -14.93 3.42 2.20
CA ASP A 98 -16.04 3.18 1.28
C ASP A 98 -15.76 3.85 -0.07
N LEU A 99 -16.05 3.15 -1.15
CA LEU A 99 -15.76 3.67 -2.49
C LEU A 99 -16.58 4.92 -2.80
N ALA A 100 -17.79 5.04 -2.25
CA ALA A 100 -18.63 6.24 -2.39
C ALA A 100 -17.97 7.51 -1.79
N PHE A 101 -17.01 7.35 -0.86
CA PHE A 101 -16.23 8.48 -0.36
C PHE A 101 -15.50 9.23 -1.49
N PHE A 102 -15.11 8.53 -2.53
CA PHE A 102 -14.35 9.09 -3.64
C PHE A 102 -15.21 9.78 -4.69
N ASP A 103 -16.54 9.63 -4.63
CA ASP A 103 -17.47 10.24 -5.58
C ASP A 103 -17.31 11.77 -5.66
N GLN A 104 -17.03 12.43 -4.54
CA GLN A 104 -16.78 13.86 -4.48
C GLN A 104 -15.55 14.31 -5.30
N TYR A 105 -14.57 13.45 -5.48
CA TYR A 105 -13.37 13.72 -6.27
C TYR A 105 -13.56 13.33 -7.73
N ILE A 106 -14.31 12.26 -7.99
CA ILE A 106 -14.55 11.72 -9.33
C ILE A 106 -15.57 12.58 -10.07
N TYR A 107 -16.69 12.88 -9.43
CA TYR A 107 -17.83 13.57 -10.04
C TYR A 107 -17.92 15.07 -9.67
N GLY A 108 -16.93 15.59 -8.94
CA GLY A 108 -16.98 16.94 -8.38
C GLY A 108 -16.77 18.08 -9.38
N ILE A 109 -16.35 17.79 -10.63
CA ILE A 109 -16.07 18.82 -11.65
C ILE A 109 -17.16 18.77 -12.74
N ASN A 110 -17.12 17.78 -13.62
CA ASN A 110 -18.08 17.53 -14.69
C ASN A 110 -17.95 16.10 -15.21
N ASP A 111 -18.80 15.72 -16.18
CA ASP A 111 -18.87 14.36 -16.71
C ASP A 111 -17.61 13.96 -17.50
N GLU A 112 -16.93 14.89 -18.18
CA GLU A 112 -15.69 14.59 -18.92
C GLU A 112 -14.58 14.21 -17.96
N TYR A 113 -14.38 14.98 -16.87
CA TYR A 113 -13.43 14.63 -15.82
C TYR A 113 -13.80 13.33 -15.13
N ALA A 114 -15.08 13.08 -14.89
CA ALA A 114 -15.53 11.83 -14.30
C ALA A 114 -15.16 10.62 -15.18
N GLN A 115 -15.40 10.70 -16.49
CA GLN A 115 -15.01 9.66 -17.44
C GLN A 115 -13.48 9.46 -17.47
N PHE A 116 -12.72 10.54 -17.46
CA PHE A 116 -11.27 10.51 -17.44
C PHE A 116 -10.73 9.80 -16.19
N TYR A 117 -11.24 10.15 -15.01
CA TYR A 117 -10.83 9.51 -13.76
C TYR A 117 -11.27 8.04 -13.66
N MET A 118 -12.49 7.73 -14.10
CA MET A 118 -12.97 6.35 -14.16
C MET A 118 -12.16 5.52 -15.13
N GLY A 119 -11.75 6.07 -16.27
CA GLY A 119 -10.84 5.40 -17.21
C GLY A 119 -9.52 4.98 -16.58
N MET A 120 -8.90 5.86 -15.78
CA MET A 120 -7.67 5.51 -15.02
C MET A 120 -7.93 4.42 -13.96
N ILE A 121 -9.03 4.52 -13.23
CA ILE A 121 -9.42 3.55 -12.20
C ILE A 121 -9.63 2.17 -12.83
N ASP A 122 -10.38 2.10 -13.93
CA ASP A 122 -10.68 0.86 -14.64
C ASP A 122 -9.40 0.23 -15.23
N ASP A 123 -8.50 1.05 -15.77
CA ASP A 123 -7.20 0.58 -16.28
C ASP A 123 -6.35 -0.03 -15.16
N LEU A 124 -6.26 0.63 -13.99
CA LEU A 124 -5.52 0.11 -12.83
C LEU A 124 -6.14 -1.16 -12.24
N ILE A 125 -7.46 -1.29 -12.26
CA ILE A 125 -8.16 -2.49 -11.79
C ILE A 125 -7.96 -3.65 -12.76
N ALA A 126 -8.01 -3.38 -14.07
CA ALA A 126 -7.84 -4.38 -15.11
C ALA A 126 -6.37 -4.81 -15.26
N ASN A 127 -5.43 -3.93 -14.99
CA ASN A 127 -3.99 -4.12 -15.16
C ASN A 127 -3.22 -3.86 -13.85
N PRO A 128 -3.34 -4.73 -12.85
CA PRO A 128 -2.76 -4.51 -11.51
C PRO A 128 -1.23 -4.44 -11.50
N ASP A 129 -0.56 -4.81 -12.59
CA ASP A 129 0.90 -4.71 -12.72
C ASP A 129 1.37 -3.31 -13.13
N LYS A 130 0.49 -2.46 -13.67
CA LYS A 130 0.83 -1.08 -14.01
C LYS A 130 1.02 -0.24 -12.75
N THR A 131 1.96 0.70 -12.79
CA THR A 131 2.10 1.71 -11.74
C THR A 131 1.07 2.83 -11.95
N VAL A 132 0.69 3.48 -10.86
CA VAL A 132 -0.30 4.57 -10.89
C VAL A 132 0.17 5.71 -11.78
N GLU A 133 1.44 6.13 -11.64
CA GLU A 133 2.01 7.20 -12.45
C GLU A 133 2.03 6.86 -13.94
N ASN A 134 2.33 5.61 -14.33
CA ASN A 134 2.33 5.22 -15.73
C ASN A 134 0.93 5.28 -16.34
N VAL A 135 -0.10 4.89 -15.60
CA VAL A 135 -1.49 5.01 -16.06
C VAL A 135 -1.88 6.48 -16.19
N ILE A 136 -1.58 7.30 -15.20
CA ILE A 136 -1.89 8.74 -15.25
C ILE A 136 -1.19 9.40 -16.43
N ILE A 137 0.11 9.13 -16.64
CA ILE A 137 0.88 9.67 -17.77
C ILE A 137 0.27 9.24 -19.11
N SER A 138 -0.11 7.97 -19.24
CA SER A 138 -0.72 7.45 -20.48
C SER A 138 -2.03 8.19 -20.79
N HIS A 139 -2.95 8.23 -19.84
CA HIS A 139 -4.23 8.91 -20.01
C HIS A 139 -4.09 10.41 -20.27
N CYS A 140 -3.17 11.10 -19.57
CA CYS A 140 -2.87 12.50 -19.84
C CYS A 140 -2.34 12.72 -21.27
N ASN A 141 -1.43 11.86 -21.73
CA ASN A 141 -0.87 11.97 -23.07
C ASN A 141 -1.89 11.64 -24.17
N GLU A 142 -2.82 10.72 -23.92
CA GLU A 142 -3.91 10.39 -24.83
C GLU A 142 -4.89 11.54 -24.98
N GLU A 143 -5.22 12.23 -23.88
CA GLU A 143 -6.19 13.33 -23.86
C GLU A 143 -5.60 14.65 -24.40
N MET A 144 -4.37 14.98 -24.00
CA MET A 144 -3.76 16.29 -24.25
C MET A 144 -2.60 16.25 -25.26
N GLY A 145 -2.26 15.06 -25.80
CA GLY A 145 -1.02 14.85 -26.54
C GLY A 145 0.20 14.74 -25.62
N PRO A 146 1.41 14.41 -26.16
CA PRO A 146 2.61 14.18 -25.37
C PRO A 146 2.98 15.37 -24.49
N GLN A 147 3.12 15.12 -23.20
CA GLN A 147 3.44 16.11 -22.17
C GLN A 147 4.89 15.94 -21.70
N ARG A 148 5.51 17.05 -21.25
CA ARG A 148 6.80 16.95 -20.54
C ARG A 148 6.56 16.36 -19.13
N LEU A 149 7.43 15.46 -18.70
CA LEU A 149 7.31 14.80 -17.39
C LEU A 149 7.27 15.80 -16.22
N SER A 150 8.00 16.92 -16.31
CA SER A 150 7.96 17.99 -15.31
C SER A 150 6.55 18.55 -15.10
N ASP A 151 5.77 18.61 -16.16
CA ASP A 151 4.44 19.24 -16.14
C ASP A 151 3.38 18.26 -15.58
N LEU A 152 3.70 16.97 -15.53
CA LEU A 152 2.81 15.91 -15.05
C LEU A 152 2.87 15.70 -13.53
N ARG A 153 3.84 16.27 -12.80
CA ARG A 153 3.90 16.14 -11.33
C ARG A 153 2.63 16.62 -10.63
N VAL A 154 2.15 17.79 -10.99
CA VAL A 154 0.93 18.36 -10.41
C VAL A 154 -0.31 17.52 -10.73
N PRO A 155 -0.57 17.11 -11.99
CA PRO A 155 -1.62 16.14 -12.30
C PRO A 155 -1.52 14.85 -11.48
N ILE A 156 -0.34 14.23 -11.40
CA ILE A 156 -0.14 13.00 -10.62
C ILE A 156 -0.49 13.21 -9.14
N HIS A 157 0.00 14.29 -8.53
CA HIS A 157 -0.33 14.59 -7.14
C HIS A 157 -1.84 14.84 -6.93
N LYS A 158 -2.49 15.54 -7.83
CA LYS A 158 -3.94 15.82 -7.74
C LYS A 158 -4.82 14.59 -7.94
N THR A 159 -4.30 13.53 -8.54
CA THR A 159 -5.02 12.27 -8.79
C THR A 159 -4.71 11.17 -7.76
N ILE A 160 -4.13 11.51 -6.61
CA ILE A 160 -3.87 10.56 -5.51
C ILE A 160 -5.12 9.77 -5.10
N PHE A 161 -6.31 10.39 -5.20
CA PHE A 161 -7.56 9.71 -4.89
C PHE A 161 -7.83 8.49 -5.78
N VAL A 162 -7.32 8.45 -7.01
CA VAL A 162 -7.42 7.29 -7.93
C VAL A 162 -6.69 6.09 -7.32
N ASP A 163 -5.46 6.28 -6.84
CA ASP A 163 -4.72 5.22 -6.14
C ASP A 163 -5.42 4.78 -4.85
N MET A 164 -5.91 5.73 -4.06
CA MET A 164 -6.64 5.42 -2.83
C MET A 164 -7.94 4.65 -3.10
N PHE A 165 -8.65 4.99 -4.18
CA PHE A 165 -9.82 4.23 -4.63
C PHE A 165 -9.44 2.78 -4.96
N VAL A 166 -8.42 2.58 -5.80
CA VAL A 166 -7.97 1.25 -6.23
C VAL A 166 -7.51 0.39 -5.04
N ARG A 167 -6.80 0.98 -4.09
CA ARG A 167 -6.42 0.31 -2.83
C ARG A 167 -7.66 -0.15 -2.05
N SER A 168 -8.65 0.72 -1.91
CA SER A 168 -9.90 0.38 -1.19
C SER A 168 -10.71 -0.67 -1.95
N TYR A 169 -10.79 -0.56 -3.27
CA TYR A 169 -11.45 -1.56 -4.12
C TYR A 169 -10.89 -2.96 -3.91
N PHE A 170 -9.57 -3.14 -4.05
CA PHE A 170 -8.96 -4.47 -3.88
C PHE A 170 -9.07 -4.99 -2.45
N ARG A 171 -8.94 -4.13 -1.43
CA ARG A 171 -9.17 -4.51 -0.03
C ARG A 171 -10.59 -4.99 0.20
N GLY A 172 -11.58 -4.19 -0.20
CA GLY A 172 -12.98 -4.53 -0.07
C GLY A 172 -13.33 -5.81 -0.81
N LYS A 173 -12.91 -5.92 -2.07
CA LYS A 173 -13.16 -7.10 -2.92
C LYS A 173 -12.60 -8.39 -2.33
N MET A 174 -11.35 -8.39 -1.85
CA MET A 174 -10.72 -9.57 -1.26
C MET A 174 -11.46 -10.00 0.00
N ILE A 175 -11.66 -9.08 0.96
CA ILE A 175 -12.32 -9.38 2.23
C ILE A 175 -13.77 -9.82 2.01
N GLN A 176 -14.51 -9.14 1.13
CA GLN A 176 -15.87 -9.50 0.75
C GLN A 176 -15.93 -10.91 0.11
N THR A 177 -14.98 -11.23 -0.76
CA THR A 177 -14.93 -12.54 -1.42
C THR A 177 -14.73 -13.65 -0.41
N LEU A 178 -13.77 -13.53 0.49
CA LEU A 178 -13.49 -14.53 1.52
C LEU A 178 -14.66 -14.67 2.51
N ALA A 179 -15.21 -13.56 3.01
CA ALA A 179 -16.35 -13.58 3.94
C ALA A 179 -17.60 -14.21 3.30
N ASN A 180 -17.90 -13.87 2.04
CA ASN A 180 -19.04 -14.41 1.31
C ASN A 180 -18.86 -15.90 0.96
N ALA A 181 -17.61 -16.36 0.78
CA ALA A 181 -17.28 -17.77 0.65
C ALA A 181 -17.50 -18.57 1.95
N GLY A 182 -17.63 -17.89 3.09
CA GLY A 182 -17.94 -18.50 4.38
C GLY A 182 -16.74 -18.70 5.30
N PHE A 183 -15.60 -18.05 5.00
CA PHE A 183 -14.47 -18.02 5.92
C PHE A 183 -14.73 -17.08 7.09
N GLU A 184 -14.18 -17.43 8.26
CA GLU A 184 -14.19 -16.53 9.43
C GLU A 184 -13.04 -15.54 9.32
N ILE A 185 -13.40 -14.25 9.25
CA ILE A 185 -12.42 -13.18 9.04
C ILE A 185 -12.56 -12.14 10.15
N ALA A 186 -11.41 -11.80 10.74
CA ALA A 186 -11.27 -10.62 11.57
C ALA A 186 -10.54 -9.51 10.80
N VAL A 187 -11.06 -8.30 10.84
CA VAL A 187 -10.38 -7.11 10.31
C VAL A 187 -10.04 -6.16 11.46
N VAL A 188 -8.87 -5.54 11.40
CA VAL A 188 -8.42 -4.57 12.40
C VAL A 188 -8.25 -3.21 11.73
N GLY A 189 -9.11 -2.26 12.09
CA GLY A 189 -9.07 -0.92 11.51
C GLY A 189 -10.46 -0.27 11.46
N ALA A 190 -10.50 0.93 10.90
CA ALA A 190 -11.73 1.71 10.73
C ALA A 190 -12.34 1.51 9.34
N GLY A 191 -13.62 1.83 9.21
CA GLY A 191 -14.36 1.94 7.95
C GLY A 191 -14.95 0.62 7.43
N TRP A 192 -14.71 -0.50 8.09
CA TRP A 192 -15.18 -1.81 7.67
C TRP A 192 -16.69 -2.03 7.85
N GLU A 193 -17.35 -1.17 8.60
CA GLU A 193 -18.79 -1.19 8.87
C GLU A 193 -19.62 -0.98 7.60
N THR A 194 -19.03 -0.31 6.60
CA THR A 194 -19.69 0.01 5.32
C THR A 194 -19.54 -1.08 4.28
N LEU A 195 -18.68 -2.08 4.52
CA LEU A 195 -18.44 -3.15 3.53
C LEU A 195 -19.69 -4.05 3.40
N PRO A 196 -20.32 -4.14 2.21
CA PRO A 196 -21.52 -4.96 2.05
C PRO A 196 -21.18 -6.45 2.05
N LEU A 197 -21.74 -7.22 2.98
CA LEU A 197 -21.50 -8.65 3.15
C LEU A 197 -22.78 -9.46 3.06
N LYS A 198 -22.73 -10.60 2.38
CA LYS A 198 -23.83 -11.59 2.34
C LYS A 198 -23.89 -12.43 3.61
N LYS A 199 -22.76 -12.60 4.32
CA LYS A 199 -22.63 -13.41 5.54
C LYS A 199 -21.92 -12.64 6.65
N PRO A 200 -22.55 -11.61 7.22
CA PRO A 200 -21.91 -10.75 8.22
C PRO A 200 -21.59 -11.45 9.54
N ASN A 201 -22.24 -12.56 9.85
CA ASN A 201 -22.02 -13.34 11.07
C ASN A 201 -20.65 -14.04 11.15
N ARG A 202 -19.90 -14.07 10.05
CA ARG A 202 -18.54 -14.61 9.97
C ARG A 202 -17.47 -13.52 9.85
N PHE A 203 -17.88 -12.29 10.08
CA PHE A 203 -17.03 -11.13 9.94
C PHE A 203 -16.93 -10.38 11.27
N THR A 204 -15.72 -10.23 11.78
CA THR A 204 -15.46 -9.55 13.04
C THR A 204 -14.65 -8.29 12.80
N ILE A 205 -15.18 -7.15 13.23
CA ILE A 205 -14.47 -5.88 13.19
C ILE A 205 -13.81 -5.64 14.55
N ILE A 206 -12.49 -5.49 14.54
CA ILE A 206 -11.70 -5.09 15.69
C ILE A 206 -11.34 -3.61 15.49
N PRO A 207 -11.66 -2.72 16.43
CA PRO A 207 -11.33 -1.30 16.31
C PRO A 207 -9.84 -1.06 16.07
N GLN A 208 -9.52 0.06 15.45
CA GLN A 208 -8.14 0.49 15.23
C GLN A 208 -7.34 0.45 16.53
N THR A 209 -6.16 -0.12 16.48
CA THR A 209 -5.30 -0.33 17.64
C THR A 209 -3.82 -0.05 17.30
N ASN A 210 -2.94 -0.15 18.30
CA ASN A 210 -1.51 0.08 18.12
C ASN A 210 -0.81 -1.11 17.41
N SER A 211 0.38 -0.85 16.88
CA SER A 211 1.16 -1.83 16.11
C SER A 211 1.46 -3.10 16.90
N ARG A 212 1.78 -3.00 18.20
CA ARG A 212 2.05 -4.17 19.03
C ARG A 212 0.82 -5.08 19.11
N ARG A 213 -0.36 -4.51 19.33
CA ARG A 213 -1.62 -5.28 19.38
C ARG A 213 -1.94 -5.91 18.03
N CYS A 214 -1.68 -5.20 16.91
CA CYS A 214 -1.81 -5.78 15.57
C CYS A 214 -0.92 -7.03 15.42
N LEU A 215 0.33 -6.96 15.85
CA LEU A 215 1.26 -8.12 15.80
C LEU A 215 0.78 -9.29 16.67
N GLU A 216 0.24 -9.01 17.86
CA GLU A 216 -0.34 -10.04 18.72
C GLU A 216 -1.53 -10.75 18.04
N LEU A 217 -2.39 -9.99 17.40
CA LEU A 217 -3.55 -10.51 16.66
C LEU A 217 -3.11 -11.31 15.43
N ILE A 218 -2.11 -10.85 14.69
CA ILE A 218 -1.49 -11.59 13.58
C ILE A 218 -0.95 -12.93 14.09
N LYS A 219 -0.16 -12.90 15.14
CA LYS A 219 0.45 -14.13 15.73
C LYS A 219 -0.59 -15.15 16.18
N ASP A 220 -1.76 -14.68 16.63
CA ASP A 220 -2.88 -15.53 17.08
C ASP A 220 -3.81 -15.96 15.94
N SER A 221 -3.47 -15.66 14.68
CA SER A 221 -4.24 -16.01 13.50
C SER A 221 -3.50 -17.06 12.64
N ARG A 222 -4.25 -17.94 11.97
CA ARG A 222 -3.67 -18.95 11.08
C ARG A 222 -3.15 -18.32 9.80
N ILE A 223 -3.91 -17.40 9.22
CA ILE A 223 -3.60 -16.71 7.98
C ILE A 223 -3.73 -15.19 8.19
N SER A 224 -2.72 -14.45 7.79
CA SER A 224 -2.79 -13.01 7.64
C SER A 224 -2.90 -12.65 6.17
N VAL A 225 -3.95 -11.93 5.80
CA VAL A 225 -4.14 -11.44 4.43
C VAL A 225 -3.42 -10.10 4.30
N ASN A 226 -2.65 -9.94 3.23
CA ASN A 226 -2.04 -8.67 2.85
C ASN A 226 -2.46 -8.30 1.43
N ILE A 227 -2.81 -7.04 1.22
CA ILE A 227 -3.23 -6.49 -0.07
C ILE A 227 -2.42 -5.22 -0.27
N MET A 228 -1.61 -5.21 -1.32
CA MET A 228 -0.63 -4.16 -1.59
C MET A 228 -0.56 -3.77 -3.07
N PRO A 229 -1.68 -3.37 -3.71
CA PRO A 229 -1.72 -3.12 -5.15
C PRO A 229 -0.78 -1.99 -5.61
N TRP A 230 -0.33 -1.14 -4.68
CA TRP A 230 0.61 -0.04 -4.94
C TRP A 230 2.08 -0.47 -4.90
N PHE A 231 2.41 -1.65 -4.37
CA PHE A 231 3.74 -2.22 -4.43
C PHE A 231 3.89 -3.05 -5.70
N LYS A 232 4.81 -2.67 -6.57
CA LYS A 232 5.10 -3.42 -7.80
C LYS A 232 6.43 -4.16 -7.71
N ASN A 233 7.42 -3.55 -7.06
CA ASN A 233 8.77 -4.11 -6.90
C ASN A 233 9.31 -3.83 -5.49
N GLY A 234 8.44 -3.91 -4.53
CA GLY A 234 8.65 -3.79 -3.09
C GLY A 234 7.67 -4.68 -2.33
N VAL A 235 7.69 -4.63 -1.00
CA VAL A 235 6.82 -5.45 -0.14
C VAL A 235 6.42 -4.68 1.10
N HIS A 236 5.15 -4.78 1.47
CA HIS A 236 4.65 -4.20 2.71
C HIS A 236 5.18 -4.97 3.93
N ASP A 237 5.47 -4.27 5.02
CA ASP A 237 5.96 -4.85 6.29
C ASP A 237 5.06 -5.94 6.88
N ARG A 238 3.74 -5.91 6.59
CA ARG A 238 2.79 -6.96 7.02
C ARG A 238 3.16 -8.36 6.55
N VAL A 239 3.79 -8.50 5.39
CA VAL A 239 4.27 -9.81 4.90
C VAL A 239 5.32 -10.34 5.84
N PHE A 240 6.34 -9.53 6.14
CA PHE A 240 7.41 -9.91 7.06
C PHE A 240 6.91 -10.08 8.49
N ASN A 241 6.04 -9.17 8.95
CA ASN A 241 5.40 -9.24 10.27
C ASN A 241 4.63 -10.56 10.45
N SER A 242 3.96 -11.04 9.44
CA SER A 242 3.23 -12.32 9.48
C SER A 242 4.20 -13.49 9.60
N ILE A 243 5.17 -13.58 8.70
CA ILE A 243 6.11 -14.70 8.60
C ILE A 243 6.94 -14.85 9.87
N ILE A 244 7.52 -13.75 10.38
CA ILE A 244 8.40 -13.80 11.55
C ILE A 244 7.65 -13.99 12.87
N ASN A 245 6.32 -13.82 12.89
CA ASN A 245 5.45 -14.11 14.03
C ASN A 245 4.66 -15.42 13.84
N ASP A 246 5.14 -16.34 13.02
CA ASP A 246 4.60 -17.70 12.83
C ASP A 246 3.17 -17.72 12.25
N THR A 247 2.84 -16.79 11.35
CA THR A 247 1.55 -16.73 10.68
C THR A 247 1.75 -16.84 9.17
N VAL A 248 0.92 -17.67 8.51
CA VAL A 248 0.94 -17.78 7.05
C VAL A 248 0.50 -16.46 6.46
N CYS A 249 1.27 -15.91 5.53
CA CYS A 249 0.89 -14.70 4.81
C CYS A 249 0.28 -15.07 3.47
N PHE A 250 -0.97 -14.66 3.26
CA PHE A 250 -1.63 -14.72 1.95
C PHE A 250 -1.62 -13.30 1.36
N THR A 251 -0.89 -13.11 0.28
CA THR A 251 -0.63 -11.79 -0.29
C THR A 251 -0.74 -11.80 -1.81
N ASP A 252 -1.08 -10.65 -2.39
CA ASP A 252 -0.81 -10.37 -3.79
C ASP A 252 0.70 -10.38 -4.06
N GLY A 253 1.09 -10.68 -5.29
CA GLY A 253 2.49 -10.73 -5.71
C GLY A 253 3.09 -9.36 -5.93
N SER A 254 4.41 -9.32 -5.95
CA SER A 254 5.19 -8.20 -6.46
C SER A 254 6.47 -8.74 -7.13
N GLY A 255 7.16 -7.92 -7.92
CA GLY A 255 8.45 -8.31 -8.49
C GLY A 255 9.56 -8.53 -7.46
N TYR A 256 9.31 -8.22 -6.19
CA TYR A 256 10.23 -8.45 -5.08
C TYR A 256 10.02 -9.81 -4.40
N LEU A 257 8.81 -10.37 -4.41
CA LEU A 257 8.46 -11.69 -3.85
C LEU A 257 8.66 -12.80 -4.86
#